data_2f256502b5dbf6b33dbac3ed0f181578
#
_entry.id   2f256502b5dbf6b33dbac3ed0f181578
#
_cell.length_a   1.000
_cell.length_b   1.000
_cell.length_c   1.000
_cell.angle_alpha   90.00
_cell.angle_beta   90.00
_cell.angle_gamma   90.00
#
_symmetry.space_group_name_H-M   'P 1'
#
loop_
_entity.id
_entity.type
_entity.pdbx_description
1 polymer ?
#
loop_
_entity_poly.entity_id
_entity_poly.type
_entity_poly.pdbx_seq_one_letter_code
_entity_poly.pdbx_strand_id
1 'polypeptide(L)'
;MVLQLSKQNKALNIKNFQDFEEVATQVLLLLSHQIQINTLFIAKNDLKTNRIMHAINKDKVLLRVGEELDYTQTLCKLSVDYGERVLVIPSLSDHEEACDLDPVKQLGTGSFIGIPIYDGCGGVYGTICGLDDQTVTLTDNDIELFRTMASLLSYVLDLESAHQQLSDLSAPLVPVAKGIGVLPVIGNVTTVRMESIVDKVMTLSSKLDLHYLLIDVSGIVSLDESTSEQLLRLAHMLKLIGVKTMFTGIRPDLAMKINRLRTNFMKVQTFGTLAQGLESIGFIPPVLSKS
;
A
#
# COMPACT_ATOMS: atom_id res chain seq x y z
N MET A 1 -17.20 15.43 -17.34
CA MET A 1 -17.29 14.45 -18.46
C MET A 1 -18.11 13.29 -17.91
N VAL A 2 -19.40 13.24 -18.28
CA VAL A 2 -20.35 12.23 -17.81
C VAL A 2 -20.01 10.93 -18.53
N LEU A 3 -19.51 9.93 -17.81
CA LEU A 3 -19.29 8.58 -18.31
C LEU A 3 -20.65 7.89 -18.47
N GLN A 4 -21.11 7.70 -19.70
CA GLN A 4 -22.20 6.77 -20.03
C GLN A 4 -21.70 5.34 -19.76
N LEU A 5 -22.13 4.77 -18.65
CA LEU A 5 -21.86 3.38 -18.29
C LEU A 5 -22.84 2.46 -19.01
N SER A 6 -22.35 1.73 -20.00
CA SER A 6 -23.07 0.62 -20.63
C SER A 6 -23.29 -0.50 -19.59
N LYS A 7 -24.54 -0.98 -19.51
CA LYS A 7 -24.94 -2.13 -18.69
C LYS A 7 -24.16 -3.39 -19.08
N GLN A 8 -23.06 -3.66 -18.42
CA GLN A 8 -22.44 -4.98 -18.38
C GLN A 8 -22.28 -5.40 -16.93
N ASN A 9 -23.06 -6.41 -16.51
CA ASN A 9 -22.85 -7.16 -15.28
C ASN A 9 -21.47 -7.81 -15.32
N LYS A 10 -20.43 -7.08 -14.90
CA LYS A 10 -19.12 -7.66 -14.62
C LYS A 10 -19.14 -8.15 -13.19
N ALA A 11 -19.25 -9.46 -12.99
CA ALA A 11 -19.02 -10.09 -11.69
C ALA A 11 -17.65 -9.65 -11.16
N LEU A 12 -17.57 -9.34 -9.87
CA LEU A 12 -16.31 -9.06 -9.16
C LEU A 12 -15.30 -10.19 -9.45
N ASN A 13 -14.26 -9.88 -10.19
CA ASN A 13 -13.21 -10.85 -10.47
C ASN A 13 -12.12 -10.74 -9.40
N ILE A 14 -12.37 -11.39 -8.25
CA ILE A 14 -11.55 -11.33 -7.03
C ILE A 14 -10.11 -11.84 -7.25
N LYS A 15 -9.81 -12.47 -8.38
CA LYS A 15 -8.51 -13.09 -8.62
C LYS A 15 -7.37 -12.11 -9.00
N ASN A 16 -7.66 -10.84 -9.22
CA ASN A 16 -6.69 -9.86 -9.73
C ASN A 16 -6.56 -8.58 -8.91
N PHE A 17 -7.20 -8.47 -7.74
CA PHE A 17 -7.04 -7.29 -6.90
C PHE A 17 -5.65 -7.27 -6.27
N GLN A 18 -4.82 -6.32 -6.69
CA GLN A 18 -3.45 -6.18 -6.23
C GLN A 18 -3.28 -5.10 -5.15
N ASP A 19 -4.26 -4.19 -5.00
CA ASP A 19 -4.21 -3.11 -4.03
C ASP A 19 -5.60 -2.66 -3.52
N PHE A 20 -5.63 -1.95 -2.40
CA PHE A 20 -6.83 -1.40 -1.78
C PHE A 20 -7.58 -0.42 -2.69
N GLU A 21 -6.86 0.38 -3.46
CA GLU A 21 -7.42 1.42 -4.32
C GLU A 21 -8.34 0.84 -5.41
N GLU A 22 -7.92 -0.29 -6.01
CA GLU A 22 -8.72 -0.99 -7.01
C GLU A 22 -10.00 -1.57 -6.38
N VAL A 23 -9.88 -2.24 -5.23
CA VAL A 23 -11.01 -2.83 -4.50
C VAL A 23 -12.00 -1.74 -4.05
N ALA A 24 -11.49 -0.64 -3.51
CA ALA A 24 -12.29 0.50 -3.09
C ALA A 24 -13.17 1.05 -4.22
N THR A 25 -12.58 1.21 -5.40
CA THR A 25 -13.32 1.67 -6.60
C THR A 25 -14.41 0.68 -7.00
N GLN A 26 -14.12 -0.63 -7.00
CA GLN A 26 -15.10 -1.66 -7.37
C GLN A 26 -16.24 -1.78 -6.35
N VAL A 27 -15.93 -1.66 -5.07
CA VAL A 27 -16.91 -1.64 -3.98
C VAL A 27 -17.88 -0.48 -4.14
N LEU A 28 -17.39 0.74 -4.37
CA LEU A 28 -18.25 1.90 -4.59
C LEU A 28 -19.11 1.76 -5.84
N LEU A 29 -18.56 1.20 -6.93
CA LEU A 29 -19.34 0.92 -8.15
C LEU A 29 -20.48 -0.06 -7.87
N LEU A 30 -20.20 -1.15 -7.14
CA LEU A 30 -21.23 -2.13 -6.78
C LEU A 30 -22.31 -1.49 -5.92
N LEU A 31 -21.95 -0.76 -4.87
CA LEU A 31 -22.90 -0.04 -4.02
C LEU A 31 -23.74 0.96 -4.82
N SER A 32 -23.13 1.69 -5.77
CA SER A 32 -23.83 2.68 -6.59
C SER A 32 -24.93 2.08 -7.47
N HIS A 33 -24.81 0.82 -7.86
CA HIS A 33 -25.83 0.12 -8.62
C HIS A 33 -26.98 -0.44 -7.75
N GLN A 34 -26.69 -0.72 -6.48
CA GLN A 34 -27.64 -1.39 -5.60
C GLN A 34 -28.41 -0.41 -4.71
N ILE A 35 -27.76 0.63 -4.21
CA ILE A 35 -28.31 1.56 -3.23
C ILE A 35 -28.72 2.87 -3.90
N GLN A 36 -29.92 3.34 -3.61
CA GLN A 36 -30.48 4.59 -4.13
C GLN A 36 -30.04 5.78 -3.27
N ILE A 37 -28.72 6.04 -3.27
CA ILE A 37 -28.12 7.23 -2.64
C ILE A 37 -27.28 7.96 -3.68
N ASN A 38 -27.25 9.30 -3.65
CA ASN A 38 -26.62 10.10 -4.66
C ASN A 38 -25.10 9.97 -4.68
N THR A 39 -24.46 10.10 -3.54
CA THR A 39 -23.01 10.12 -3.40
C THR A 39 -22.53 9.01 -2.50
N LEU A 40 -21.64 8.17 -3.02
CA LEU A 40 -20.93 7.13 -2.28
C LEU A 40 -19.45 7.47 -2.27
N PHE A 41 -18.80 7.38 -1.13
CA PHE A 41 -17.41 7.77 -1.02
C PHE A 41 -16.65 6.99 0.06
N ILE A 42 -15.33 6.96 -0.09
CA ILE A 42 -14.40 6.49 0.93
C ILE A 42 -13.52 7.68 1.31
N ALA A 43 -13.47 7.95 2.61
CA ALA A 43 -12.65 8.99 3.17
C ALA A 43 -11.60 8.37 4.11
N LYS A 44 -10.36 8.86 3.99
CA LYS A 44 -9.28 8.55 4.93
C LYS A 44 -9.17 9.68 5.95
N ASN A 45 -8.99 9.33 7.23
CA ASN A 45 -8.79 10.33 8.27
C ASN A 45 -7.45 10.14 9.00
N ASP A 46 -6.88 11.24 9.48
CA ASP A 46 -5.68 11.28 10.31
C ASP A 46 -5.94 11.95 11.67
N LEU A 47 -7.21 11.97 12.12
CA LEU A 47 -7.73 12.63 13.32
C LEU A 47 -7.74 14.17 13.27
N LYS A 48 -7.20 14.80 12.22
CA LYS A 48 -7.22 16.24 11.96
C LYS A 48 -7.95 16.56 10.68
N THR A 49 -7.60 15.86 9.62
CA THR A 49 -8.19 16.03 8.29
C THR A 49 -8.93 14.77 7.86
N ASN A 50 -9.98 14.96 7.11
CA ASN A 50 -10.75 13.92 6.44
C ASN A 50 -10.61 14.16 4.93
N ARG A 51 -9.89 13.27 4.24
CA ARG A 51 -9.63 13.38 2.80
C ARG A 51 -10.46 12.39 2.03
N ILE A 52 -11.17 12.88 1.03
CA ILE A 52 -11.97 12.03 0.13
C ILE A 52 -11.02 11.31 -0.84
N MET A 53 -10.89 10.00 -0.68
CA MET A 53 -10.02 9.16 -1.51
C MET A 53 -10.74 8.71 -2.78
N HIS A 54 -11.99 8.28 -2.66
CA HIS A 54 -12.84 7.83 -3.75
C HIS A 54 -14.23 8.44 -3.59
N ALA A 55 -14.87 8.81 -4.70
CA ALA A 55 -16.23 9.29 -4.71
C ALA A 55 -16.95 8.94 -6.03
N ILE A 56 -18.20 8.49 -5.91
CA ILE A 56 -19.13 8.31 -7.02
C ILE A 56 -20.35 9.16 -6.73
N ASN A 57 -20.63 10.12 -7.63
CA ASN A 57 -21.82 10.95 -7.59
C ASN A 57 -22.72 10.56 -8.76
N LYS A 58 -24.00 10.31 -8.52
CA LYS A 58 -24.97 9.91 -9.55
C LYS A 58 -25.51 11.13 -10.31
N ASP A 59 -26.30 11.92 -9.64
CA ASP A 59 -27.04 13.04 -10.25
C ASP A 59 -26.37 14.39 -9.95
N LYS A 60 -25.98 14.60 -8.71
CA LYS A 60 -25.40 15.86 -8.24
C LYS A 60 -24.03 15.62 -7.60
N VAL A 61 -23.06 16.45 -7.90
CA VAL A 61 -21.73 16.38 -7.29
C VAL A 61 -21.80 17.01 -5.90
N LEU A 62 -21.83 16.18 -4.84
CA LEU A 62 -21.80 16.63 -3.46
C LEU A 62 -20.39 16.64 -2.89
N LEU A 63 -19.53 15.69 -3.30
CA LEU A 63 -18.14 15.57 -2.85
C LEU A 63 -17.23 15.25 -4.04
N ARG A 64 -15.98 15.73 -3.95
CA ARG A 64 -14.95 15.47 -4.97
C ARG A 64 -13.77 14.72 -4.39
N VAL A 65 -13.17 13.85 -5.20
CA VAL A 65 -11.92 13.17 -4.85
C VAL A 65 -10.83 14.20 -4.62
N GLY A 66 -10.04 14.01 -3.55
CA GLY A 66 -8.98 14.92 -3.12
C GLY A 66 -9.45 16.08 -2.25
N GLU A 67 -10.74 16.23 -2.01
CA GLU A 67 -11.29 17.23 -1.10
C GLU A 67 -10.88 16.92 0.35
N GLU A 68 -10.44 17.94 1.08
CA GLU A 68 -10.02 17.83 2.48
C GLU A 68 -10.95 18.68 3.36
N LEU A 69 -11.41 18.08 4.45
CA LEU A 69 -12.31 18.67 5.42
C LEU A 69 -11.71 18.55 6.81
N ASP A 70 -12.05 19.48 7.70
CA ASP A 70 -11.74 19.35 9.12
C ASP A 70 -12.47 18.11 9.67
N TYR A 71 -11.72 17.12 10.17
CA TYR A 71 -12.27 15.85 10.64
C TYR A 71 -13.38 16.04 11.69
N THR A 72 -13.19 17.03 12.58
CA THR A 72 -14.15 17.31 13.66
C THR A 72 -15.49 17.82 13.16
N GLN A 73 -15.55 18.34 11.94
CA GLN A 73 -16.74 18.88 11.28
C GLN A 73 -17.32 17.93 10.23
N THR A 74 -17.05 16.63 10.34
CA THR A 74 -17.51 15.65 9.33
C THR A 74 -18.49 14.61 9.88
N LEU A 75 -19.40 14.15 9.04
CA LEU A 75 -20.25 12.97 9.31
C LEU A 75 -19.42 11.69 9.44
N CYS A 76 -18.24 11.65 8.85
CA CYS A 76 -17.29 10.54 9.00
C CYS A 76 -16.84 10.38 10.46
N LYS A 77 -16.62 11.49 11.17
CA LYS A 77 -16.31 11.46 12.61
C LYS A 77 -17.45 10.83 13.41
N LEU A 78 -18.70 11.21 13.14
CA LEU A 78 -19.86 10.61 13.80
C LEU A 78 -19.94 9.11 13.55
N SER A 79 -19.59 8.64 12.33
CA SER A 79 -19.53 7.21 12.03
C SER A 79 -18.44 6.49 12.83
N VAL A 80 -17.29 7.11 13.01
CA VAL A 80 -16.19 6.53 13.82
C VAL A 80 -16.59 6.48 15.30
N ASP A 81 -17.18 7.56 15.83
CA ASP A 81 -17.64 7.64 17.22
C ASP A 81 -18.77 6.64 17.51
N TYR A 82 -19.58 6.29 16.49
CA TYR A 82 -20.63 5.28 16.58
C TYR A 82 -20.09 3.83 16.66
N GLY A 83 -18.80 3.64 16.31
CA GLY A 83 -18.07 2.37 16.41
C GLY A 83 -18.33 1.42 15.24
N GLU A 84 -18.28 0.11 15.50
CA GLU A 84 -18.38 -0.94 14.46
C GLU A 84 -19.77 -1.08 13.81
N ARG A 85 -20.74 -0.35 14.26
CA ARG A 85 -22.09 -0.37 13.73
C ARG A 85 -22.23 0.60 12.56
N VAL A 86 -23.14 0.29 11.65
CA VAL A 86 -23.50 1.22 10.58
C VAL A 86 -24.31 2.37 11.18
N LEU A 87 -23.79 3.59 11.05
CA LEU A 87 -24.54 4.79 11.37
C LEU A 87 -25.47 5.14 10.21
N VAL A 88 -26.78 5.23 10.48
CA VAL A 88 -27.79 5.67 9.52
C VAL A 88 -28.48 6.91 10.07
N ILE A 89 -28.44 7.99 9.30
CA ILE A 89 -29.13 9.25 9.61
C ILE A 89 -30.13 9.52 8.48
N PRO A 90 -31.42 9.19 8.69
CA PRO A 90 -32.46 9.38 7.66
C PRO A 90 -32.75 10.86 7.33
N SER A 91 -32.57 11.75 8.31
CA SER A 91 -32.72 13.19 8.15
C SER A 91 -31.59 13.90 8.88
N LEU A 92 -30.69 14.52 8.10
CA LEU A 92 -29.55 15.25 8.65
C LEU A 92 -29.95 16.48 9.45
N SER A 93 -31.03 17.18 9.03
CA SER A 93 -31.56 18.36 9.74
C SER A 93 -32.14 18.06 11.09
N ASP A 94 -32.64 16.84 11.31
CA ASP A 94 -33.33 16.44 12.53
C ASP A 94 -32.41 15.66 13.50
N HIS A 95 -31.16 15.38 13.08
CA HIS A 95 -30.24 14.64 13.91
C HIS A 95 -29.47 15.58 14.85
N GLU A 96 -29.47 15.30 16.14
CA GLU A 96 -29.02 16.15 17.23
C GLU A 96 -27.55 16.65 17.07
N GLU A 97 -26.65 15.77 16.60
CA GLU A 97 -25.25 16.13 16.41
C GLU A 97 -24.91 16.54 14.97
N ALA A 98 -25.63 15.98 13.97
CA ALA A 98 -25.31 16.25 12.58
C ALA A 98 -25.79 17.64 12.12
N CYS A 99 -26.92 18.15 12.64
CA CYS A 99 -27.49 19.43 12.23
C CYS A 99 -26.57 20.64 12.51
N ASP A 100 -25.64 20.50 13.47
CA ASP A 100 -24.71 21.56 13.83
C ASP A 100 -23.44 21.59 12.96
N LEU A 101 -23.19 20.55 12.18
CA LEU A 101 -22.02 20.48 11.28
C LEU A 101 -22.17 21.46 10.11
N ASP A 102 -21.14 22.25 9.82
CA ASP A 102 -21.16 23.25 8.75
C ASP A 102 -21.51 22.67 7.37
N PRO A 103 -20.98 21.49 6.93
CA PRO A 103 -21.39 20.88 5.68
C PRO A 103 -22.88 20.51 5.63
N VAL A 104 -23.47 20.11 6.76
CA VAL A 104 -24.90 19.78 6.85
C VAL A 104 -25.76 21.04 6.77
N LYS A 105 -25.35 22.14 7.43
CA LYS A 105 -26.03 23.44 7.31
C LYS A 105 -26.08 23.95 5.87
N GLN A 106 -25.01 23.69 5.09
CA GLN A 106 -24.96 24.07 3.66
C GLN A 106 -25.82 23.14 2.79
N LEU A 107 -25.91 21.85 3.14
CA LEU A 107 -26.71 20.87 2.42
C LEU A 107 -28.22 21.07 2.66
N GLY A 108 -28.58 21.49 3.86
CA GLY A 108 -29.96 21.74 4.32
C GLY A 108 -30.63 20.47 4.79
N THR A 109 -31.28 19.75 3.89
CA THR A 109 -31.86 18.41 4.12
C THR A 109 -30.93 17.34 3.61
N GLY A 110 -31.20 16.08 3.92
CA GLY A 110 -30.43 14.97 3.35
C GLY A 110 -30.39 13.77 4.27
N SER A 111 -29.75 12.74 3.79
CA SER A 111 -29.53 11.49 4.52
C SER A 111 -28.09 11.04 4.45
N PHE A 112 -27.67 10.29 5.45
CA PHE A 112 -26.32 9.77 5.55
C PHE A 112 -26.32 8.32 6.02
N ILE A 113 -25.39 7.55 5.47
CA ILE A 113 -24.99 6.24 5.98
C ILE A 113 -23.48 6.17 6.02
N GLY A 114 -22.91 5.62 7.08
CA GLY A 114 -21.48 5.46 7.20
C GLY A 114 -21.07 4.38 8.17
N ILE A 115 -19.89 3.80 7.91
CA ILE A 115 -19.27 2.82 8.78
C ILE A 115 -17.75 2.94 8.68
N PRO A 116 -17.00 2.78 9.80
CA PRO A 116 -15.55 2.76 9.79
C PRO A 116 -14.97 1.60 8.99
N ILE A 117 -13.80 1.83 8.42
CA ILE A 117 -12.90 0.83 7.84
C ILE A 117 -11.70 0.73 8.78
N TYR A 118 -11.44 -0.47 9.30
CA TYR A 118 -10.34 -0.71 10.23
C TYR A 118 -9.10 -1.25 9.52
N ASP A 119 -7.94 -0.95 10.05
CA ASP A 119 -6.68 -1.57 9.65
C ASP A 119 -6.35 -2.81 10.51
N GLY A 120 -5.39 -3.63 10.08
CA GLY A 120 -5.01 -4.88 10.75
C GLY A 120 -4.43 -4.73 12.16
N CYS A 121 -4.24 -3.52 12.62
CA CYS A 121 -3.80 -3.22 13.99
C CYS A 121 -4.97 -2.77 14.88
N GLY A 122 -6.19 -2.74 14.34
CA GLY A 122 -7.39 -2.24 15.03
C GLY A 122 -7.51 -0.72 15.03
N GLY A 123 -6.66 -0.02 14.27
CA GLY A 123 -6.79 1.41 14.01
C GLY A 123 -7.88 1.71 12.99
N VAL A 124 -8.41 2.93 13.01
CA VAL A 124 -9.37 3.39 12.00
C VAL A 124 -8.60 3.97 10.82
N TYR A 125 -8.67 3.31 9.66
CA TYR A 125 -8.14 3.83 8.40
C TYR A 125 -8.95 5.03 7.90
N GLY A 126 -10.29 4.92 8.00
CA GLY A 126 -11.21 5.89 7.49
C GLY A 126 -12.65 5.38 7.54
N THR A 127 -13.48 5.83 6.59
CA THR A 127 -14.89 5.44 6.54
C THR A 127 -15.35 5.18 5.10
N ILE A 128 -16.29 4.25 4.92
CA ILE A 128 -17.10 4.16 3.71
C ILE A 128 -18.46 4.76 4.02
N CYS A 129 -18.93 5.66 3.16
CA CYS A 129 -20.10 6.48 3.40
C CYS A 129 -20.97 6.66 2.18
N GLY A 130 -22.25 6.94 2.43
CA GLY A 130 -23.23 7.45 1.47
C GLY A 130 -23.82 8.75 1.97
N LEU A 131 -23.98 9.72 1.06
CA LEU A 131 -24.58 11.04 1.31
C LEU A 131 -25.58 11.38 0.22
N ASP A 132 -26.72 11.92 0.63
CA ASP A 132 -27.72 12.46 -0.27
C ASP A 132 -28.19 13.84 0.20
N ASP A 133 -28.59 14.72 -0.73
CA ASP A 133 -29.23 15.99 -0.40
C ASP A 133 -30.75 15.87 -0.25
N GLN A 134 -31.28 14.66 -0.39
CA GLN A 134 -32.66 14.29 -0.15
C GLN A 134 -32.78 13.24 0.96
N THR A 135 -33.95 13.14 1.55
CA THR A 135 -34.26 12.05 2.48
C THR A 135 -34.43 10.74 1.72
N VAL A 136 -33.54 9.79 1.98
CA VAL A 136 -33.53 8.46 1.37
C VAL A 136 -33.87 7.41 2.43
N THR A 137 -34.78 6.50 2.09
CA THR A 137 -35.10 5.35 2.94
C THR A 137 -34.17 4.21 2.57
N LEU A 138 -33.32 3.81 3.50
CA LEU A 138 -32.42 2.66 3.36
C LEU A 138 -33.09 1.43 3.95
N THR A 139 -33.02 0.31 3.25
CA THR A 139 -33.51 -0.98 3.71
C THR A 139 -32.50 -1.70 4.60
N ASP A 140 -32.93 -2.69 5.36
CA ASP A 140 -32.02 -3.55 6.13
C ASP A 140 -30.97 -4.24 5.22
N ASN A 141 -31.37 -4.59 3.99
CA ASN A 141 -30.44 -5.15 3.00
C ASN A 141 -29.37 -4.15 2.57
N ASP A 142 -29.69 -2.87 2.42
CA ASP A 142 -28.72 -1.82 2.09
C ASP A 142 -27.71 -1.64 3.22
N ILE A 143 -28.20 -1.64 4.46
CA ILE A 143 -27.37 -1.52 5.67
C ILE A 143 -26.41 -2.72 5.78
N GLU A 144 -26.92 -3.94 5.57
CA GLU A 144 -26.10 -5.16 5.62
C GLU A 144 -25.10 -5.21 4.48
N LEU A 145 -25.44 -4.71 3.30
CA LEU A 145 -24.51 -4.58 2.18
C LEU A 145 -23.39 -3.60 2.51
N PHE A 146 -23.69 -2.44 3.11
CA PHE A 146 -22.67 -1.50 3.58
C PHE A 146 -21.71 -2.15 4.58
N ARG A 147 -22.24 -2.86 5.57
CA ARG A 147 -21.45 -3.59 6.58
C ARG A 147 -20.52 -4.61 5.93
N THR A 148 -21.05 -5.40 5.01
CA THR A 148 -20.27 -6.42 4.28
C THR A 148 -19.14 -5.79 3.47
N MET A 149 -19.41 -4.68 2.79
CA MET A 149 -18.41 -3.97 2.00
C MET A 149 -17.32 -3.32 2.85
N ALA A 150 -17.66 -2.76 4.01
CA ALA A 150 -16.69 -2.23 4.96
C ALA A 150 -15.77 -3.34 5.51
N SER A 151 -16.36 -4.49 5.86
CA SER A 151 -15.59 -5.67 6.31
C SER A 151 -14.64 -6.18 5.23
N LEU A 152 -15.09 -6.20 3.96
CA LEU A 152 -14.24 -6.56 2.82
C LEU A 152 -13.06 -5.59 2.67
N LEU A 153 -13.32 -4.27 2.76
CA LEU A 153 -12.27 -3.25 2.67
C LEU A 153 -11.26 -3.36 3.81
N SER A 154 -11.72 -3.59 5.04
CA SER A 154 -10.84 -3.84 6.19
C SER A 154 -9.97 -5.08 5.96
N TYR A 155 -10.56 -6.19 5.50
CA TYR A 155 -9.80 -7.42 5.19
C TYR A 155 -8.72 -7.19 4.11
N VAL A 156 -9.02 -6.40 3.08
CA VAL A 156 -8.04 -6.07 2.02
C VAL A 156 -6.89 -5.23 2.58
N LEU A 157 -7.18 -4.25 3.45
CA LEU A 157 -6.13 -3.47 4.14
C LEU A 157 -5.23 -4.37 5.01
N ASP A 158 -5.82 -5.32 5.72
CA ASP A 158 -5.07 -6.28 6.55
C ASP A 158 -4.13 -7.13 5.68
N LEU A 159 -4.64 -7.61 4.54
CA LEU A 159 -3.87 -8.42 3.61
C LEU A 159 -2.71 -7.61 2.99
N GLU A 160 -2.97 -6.37 2.60
CA GLU A 160 -1.95 -5.47 2.06
C GLU A 160 -0.88 -5.15 3.10
N SER A 161 -1.28 -4.85 4.35
CA SER A 161 -0.38 -4.62 5.47
C SER A 161 0.49 -5.84 5.79
N ALA A 162 -0.09 -7.05 5.78
CA ALA A 162 0.64 -8.30 5.99
C ALA A 162 1.65 -8.55 4.84
N HIS A 163 1.25 -8.30 3.59
CA HIS A 163 2.15 -8.38 2.44
C HIS A 163 3.30 -7.36 2.54
N GLN A 164 3.00 -6.14 2.98
CA GLN A 164 4.00 -5.11 3.17
C GLN A 164 5.00 -5.47 4.26
N GLN A 165 4.53 -5.98 5.40
CA GLN A 165 5.40 -6.46 6.49
C GLN A 165 6.31 -7.59 6.04
N LEU A 166 5.79 -8.59 5.29
CA LEU A 166 6.61 -9.65 4.70
C LEU A 166 7.63 -9.10 3.69
N SER A 167 7.26 -8.11 2.91
CA SER A 167 8.15 -7.42 1.99
C SER A 167 9.23 -6.61 2.72
N ASP A 168 8.90 -5.99 3.85
CA ASP A 168 9.84 -5.21 4.66
C ASP A 168 10.88 -6.09 5.36
N LEU A 169 10.50 -7.30 5.77
CA LEU A 169 11.43 -8.30 6.31
C LEU A 169 12.34 -8.92 5.23
N SER A 170 12.00 -8.76 3.95
CA SER A 170 12.59 -9.55 2.87
C SER A 170 13.91 -9.03 2.30
N ALA A 171 14.32 -7.77 2.58
CA ALA A 171 15.63 -7.23 2.20
C ALA A 171 16.00 -5.98 3.04
N PRO A 172 16.33 -6.12 4.33
CA PRO A 172 16.78 -5.00 5.11
C PRO A 172 18.19 -4.59 4.65
N LEU A 173 18.33 -3.36 4.14
CA LEU A 173 19.67 -2.78 3.96
C LEU A 173 20.25 -2.51 5.36
N VAL A 174 21.31 -3.20 5.69
CA VAL A 174 22.00 -3.11 6.99
C VAL A 174 23.24 -2.24 6.84
N PRO A 175 23.31 -1.05 7.46
CA PRO A 175 24.53 -0.29 7.53
C PRO A 175 25.53 -1.00 8.47
N VAL A 176 26.71 -1.38 7.97
CA VAL A 176 27.74 -2.08 8.75
C VAL A 176 28.86 -1.14 9.19
N ALA A 177 29.06 -0.06 8.45
CA ALA A 177 29.97 1.03 8.79
C ALA A 177 29.56 2.30 8.03
N LYS A 178 30.21 3.45 8.34
CA LYS A 178 29.96 4.69 7.61
C LYS A 178 30.23 4.50 6.12
N GLY A 179 29.23 4.72 5.29
CA GLY A 179 29.34 4.58 3.84
C GLY A 179 29.32 3.14 3.32
N ILE A 180 29.14 2.12 4.17
CA ILE A 180 29.11 0.71 3.80
C ILE A 180 27.81 0.07 4.24
N GLY A 181 27.05 -0.49 3.29
CA GLY A 181 25.82 -1.24 3.52
C GLY A 181 25.90 -2.68 3.02
N VAL A 182 25.12 -3.55 3.64
CA VAL A 182 24.88 -4.93 3.21
C VAL A 182 23.41 -5.11 2.94
N LEU A 183 23.08 -5.66 1.79
CA LEU A 183 21.74 -6.02 1.36
C LEU A 183 21.61 -7.55 1.29
N PRO A 184 21.10 -8.25 2.31
CA PRO A 184 20.84 -9.67 2.21
C PRO A 184 19.58 -9.93 1.38
N VAL A 185 19.71 -10.71 0.30
CA VAL A 185 18.60 -11.15 -0.55
C VAL A 185 18.33 -12.62 -0.25
N ILE A 186 17.19 -12.92 0.38
CA ILE A 186 16.87 -14.24 0.91
C ILE A 186 15.56 -14.76 0.30
N GLY A 187 15.48 -16.07 0.04
CA GLY A 187 14.26 -16.75 -0.41
C GLY A 187 14.00 -16.62 -1.92
N ASN A 188 12.73 -16.73 -2.30
CA ASN A 188 12.32 -16.55 -3.69
C ASN A 188 12.21 -15.05 -4.02
N VAL A 189 12.84 -14.65 -5.11
CA VAL A 189 12.83 -13.26 -5.59
C VAL A 189 11.91 -13.18 -6.79
N THR A 190 10.73 -12.57 -6.59
CA THR A 190 9.77 -12.26 -7.66
C THR A 190 10.05 -10.89 -8.25
N THR A 191 9.51 -10.61 -9.43
CA THR A 191 9.64 -9.29 -10.09
C THR A 191 9.13 -8.15 -9.19
N VAL A 192 7.96 -8.30 -8.59
CA VAL A 192 7.37 -7.32 -7.69
C VAL A 192 8.26 -7.05 -6.47
N ARG A 193 8.80 -8.11 -5.88
CA ARG A 193 9.72 -8.00 -4.75
C ARG A 193 11.03 -7.29 -5.14
N MET A 194 11.58 -7.58 -6.33
CA MET A 194 12.77 -6.87 -6.82
C MET A 194 12.53 -5.38 -7.04
N GLU A 195 11.39 -4.98 -7.57
CA GLU A 195 11.02 -3.57 -7.73
C GLU A 195 11.00 -2.86 -6.37
N SER A 196 10.36 -3.45 -5.36
CA SER A 196 10.37 -2.93 -3.99
C SER A 196 11.79 -2.83 -3.40
N ILE A 197 12.65 -3.83 -3.64
CA ILE A 197 14.05 -3.81 -3.20
C ILE A 197 14.80 -2.64 -3.88
N VAL A 198 14.63 -2.46 -5.17
CA VAL A 198 15.27 -1.37 -5.93
C VAL A 198 14.90 -0.01 -5.36
N ASP A 199 13.61 0.26 -5.19
CA ASP A 199 13.12 1.54 -4.68
C ASP A 199 13.63 1.84 -3.26
N LYS A 200 13.57 0.86 -2.37
CA LYS A 200 14.09 0.98 -1.00
C LYS A 200 15.60 1.21 -0.98
N VAL A 201 16.36 0.43 -1.74
CA VAL A 201 17.81 0.54 -1.77
C VAL A 201 18.25 1.88 -2.35
N MET A 202 17.61 2.35 -3.41
CA MET A 202 17.92 3.67 -4.00
C MET A 202 17.67 4.80 -2.99
N THR A 203 16.52 4.77 -2.31
CA THR A 203 16.17 5.76 -1.30
C THR A 203 17.12 5.75 -0.10
N LEU A 204 17.42 4.55 0.43
CA LEU A 204 18.28 4.41 1.61
C LEU A 204 19.75 4.67 1.29
N SER A 205 20.24 4.31 0.09
CA SER A 205 21.63 4.58 -0.34
C SER A 205 21.96 6.07 -0.31
N SER A 206 21.00 6.90 -0.74
CA SER A 206 21.14 8.35 -0.68
C SER A 206 21.09 8.88 0.76
N LYS A 207 20.12 8.38 1.58
CA LYS A 207 19.98 8.83 2.99
C LYS A 207 21.16 8.46 3.87
N LEU A 208 21.80 7.30 3.63
CA LEU A 208 22.90 6.76 4.41
C LEU A 208 24.28 7.14 3.87
N ASP A 209 24.33 7.96 2.81
CA ASP A 209 25.57 8.39 2.13
C ASP A 209 26.48 7.19 1.82
N LEU A 210 25.90 6.16 1.17
CA LEU A 210 26.63 4.93 0.87
C LEU A 210 27.66 5.14 -0.25
N HIS A 211 28.85 4.60 -0.03
CA HIS A 211 29.91 4.48 -1.03
C HIS A 211 30.04 3.05 -1.55
N TYR A 212 29.70 2.07 -0.70
CA TYR A 212 29.76 0.64 -1.02
C TYR A 212 28.48 -0.06 -0.60
N LEU A 213 27.95 -0.92 -1.49
CA LEU A 213 26.85 -1.82 -1.18
C LEU A 213 27.23 -3.25 -1.54
N LEU A 214 27.22 -4.14 -0.55
CA LEU A 214 27.41 -5.57 -0.75
C LEU A 214 26.03 -6.24 -0.81
N ILE A 215 25.68 -6.84 -1.95
CA ILE A 215 24.44 -7.60 -2.14
C ILE A 215 24.76 -9.06 -1.89
N ASP A 216 24.30 -9.57 -0.75
CA ASP A 216 24.50 -10.96 -0.37
C ASP A 216 23.38 -11.84 -0.93
N VAL A 217 23.73 -12.70 -1.88
CA VAL A 217 22.80 -13.61 -2.56
C VAL A 217 22.91 -15.06 -2.04
N SER A 218 23.58 -15.28 -0.92
CA SER A 218 23.75 -16.63 -0.32
C SER A 218 22.41 -17.28 0.05
N GLY A 219 21.41 -16.47 0.41
CA GLY A 219 20.07 -16.91 0.81
C GLY A 219 19.08 -17.06 -0.34
N ILE A 220 19.44 -16.77 -1.57
CA ILE A 220 18.53 -16.94 -2.73
C ILE A 220 18.29 -18.42 -3.00
N VAL A 221 16.99 -18.82 -3.08
CA VAL A 221 16.59 -20.19 -3.35
C VAL A 221 16.76 -20.52 -4.85
N SER A 222 16.32 -19.63 -5.72
CA SER A 222 16.44 -19.77 -7.17
C SER A 222 16.73 -18.44 -7.83
N LEU A 223 17.56 -18.45 -8.86
CA LEU A 223 17.86 -17.31 -9.72
C LEU A 223 17.42 -17.67 -11.14
N ASP A 224 16.49 -16.92 -11.68
CA ASP A 224 16.08 -16.96 -13.08
C ASP A 224 16.70 -15.78 -13.85
N GLU A 225 16.46 -15.73 -15.15
CA GLU A 225 16.97 -14.69 -16.03
C GLU A 225 16.47 -13.30 -15.62
N SER A 226 15.16 -13.19 -15.34
CA SER A 226 14.50 -11.94 -14.93
C SER A 226 15.11 -11.39 -13.65
N THR A 227 15.25 -12.20 -12.61
CA THR A 227 15.85 -11.80 -11.33
C THR A 227 17.32 -11.39 -11.49
N SER A 228 18.06 -12.13 -12.34
CA SER A 228 19.46 -11.80 -12.64
C SER A 228 19.61 -10.44 -13.31
N GLU A 229 18.76 -10.14 -14.29
CA GLU A 229 18.74 -8.85 -14.98
C GLU A 229 18.38 -7.69 -14.04
N GLN A 230 17.41 -7.90 -13.15
CA GLN A 230 17.01 -6.87 -12.18
C GLN A 230 18.10 -6.58 -11.14
N LEU A 231 18.82 -7.60 -10.66
CA LEU A 231 19.97 -7.41 -9.78
C LEU A 231 21.09 -6.61 -10.46
N LEU A 232 21.37 -6.90 -11.74
CA LEU A 232 22.34 -6.14 -12.52
C LEU A 232 21.88 -4.71 -12.78
N ARG A 233 20.59 -4.52 -13.06
CA ARG A 233 20.00 -3.19 -13.22
C ARG A 233 20.15 -2.36 -11.94
N LEU A 234 19.87 -2.95 -10.78
CA LEU A 234 20.10 -2.30 -9.48
C LEU A 234 21.58 -1.87 -9.33
N ALA A 235 22.52 -2.78 -9.61
CA ALA A 235 23.94 -2.46 -9.53
C ALA A 235 24.35 -1.30 -10.48
N HIS A 236 23.77 -1.26 -11.67
CA HIS A 236 24.01 -0.16 -12.63
C HIS A 236 23.41 1.17 -12.13
N MET A 237 22.21 1.16 -11.59
CA MET A 237 21.56 2.36 -11.03
C MET A 237 22.35 2.92 -9.84
N LEU A 238 22.81 2.06 -8.94
CA LEU A 238 23.65 2.44 -7.81
C LEU A 238 24.99 3.05 -8.28
N LYS A 239 25.59 2.50 -9.32
CA LYS A 239 26.82 3.05 -9.92
C LYS A 239 26.61 4.48 -10.45
N LEU A 240 25.42 4.81 -11.00
CA LEU A 240 25.12 6.15 -11.50
C LEU A 240 25.09 7.21 -10.36
N ILE A 241 24.72 6.80 -9.16
CA ILE A 241 24.73 7.67 -7.97
C ILE A 241 26.02 7.55 -7.15
N GLY A 242 27.07 6.92 -7.72
CA GLY A 242 28.40 6.83 -7.11
C GLY A 242 28.60 5.68 -6.12
N VAL A 243 27.62 4.79 -5.93
CA VAL A 243 27.70 3.64 -5.03
C VAL A 243 28.34 2.46 -5.75
N LYS A 244 29.46 1.96 -5.25
CA LYS A 244 30.13 0.75 -5.76
C LYS A 244 29.41 -0.49 -5.22
N THR A 245 28.87 -1.31 -6.13
CA THR A 245 28.15 -2.52 -5.79
C THR A 245 28.98 -3.77 -5.98
N MET A 246 28.88 -4.71 -5.05
CA MET A 246 29.54 -6.02 -5.10
C MET A 246 28.51 -7.10 -4.76
N PHE A 247 28.60 -8.27 -5.43
CA PHE A 247 27.84 -9.45 -5.08
C PHE A 247 28.65 -10.37 -4.19
N THR A 248 28.03 -10.89 -3.13
CA THR A 248 28.66 -11.85 -2.20
C THR A 248 27.77 -13.09 -2.03
N GLY A 249 28.34 -14.19 -1.57
CA GLY A 249 27.59 -15.40 -1.28
C GLY A 249 27.18 -16.19 -2.52
N ILE A 250 27.88 -16.05 -3.64
CA ILE A 250 27.58 -16.80 -4.87
C ILE A 250 28.01 -18.26 -4.70
N ARG A 251 27.01 -19.14 -4.51
CA ARG A 251 27.24 -20.59 -4.40
C ARG A 251 27.56 -21.20 -5.76
N PRO A 252 28.24 -22.38 -5.82
CA PRO A 252 28.63 -23.03 -7.08
C PRO A 252 27.45 -23.32 -8.01
N ASP A 253 26.29 -23.76 -7.47
CA ASP A 253 25.06 -24.00 -8.22
C ASP A 253 24.51 -22.72 -8.87
N LEU A 254 24.60 -21.59 -8.14
CA LEU A 254 24.20 -20.29 -8.63
C LEU A 254 25.16 -19.78 -9.70
N ALA A 255 26.46 -19.92 -9.50
CA ALA A 255 27.49 -19.55 -10.48
C ALA A 255 27.31 -20.29 -11.82
N MET A 256 27.00 -21.60 -11.77
CA MET A 256 26.71 -22.36 -12.97
C MET A 256 25.46 -21.88 -13.71
N LYS A 257 24.42 -21.48 -12.99
CA LYS A 257 23.19 -20.90 -13.57
C LYS A 257 23.47 -19.54 -14.21
N ILE A 258 24.13 -18.64 -13.51
CA ILE A 258 24.53 -17.31 -14.02
C ILE A 258 25.31 -17.44 -15.32
N ASN A 259 26.26 -18.37 -15.38
CA ASN A 259 27.07 -18.60 -16.58
C ASN A 259 26.23 -19.10 -17.78
N ARG A 260 25.19 -19.91 -17.53
CA ARG A 260 24.27 -20.41 -18.57
C ARG A 260 23.34 -19.32 -19.10
N LEU A 261 22.93 -18.38 -18.25
CA LEU A 261 22.01 -17.27 -18.59
C LEU A 261 22.68 -16.19 -19.46
N ARG A 262 23.99 -16.28 -19.74
CA ARG A 262 24.76 -15.27 -20.51
C ARG A 262 24.59 -13.84 -20.03
N THR A 263 24.20 -13.64 -18.78
CA THR A 263 24.04 -12.34 -18.17
C THR A 263 25.38 -11.71 -17.87
N ASN A 264 25.46 -10.37 -17.94
CA ASN A 264 26.72 -9.60 -17.74
C ASN A 264 27.15 -9.50 -16.24
N PHE A 265 26.86 -10.52 -15.42
CA PHE A 265 27.27 -10.56 -14.00
C PHE A 265 28.78 -10.37 -13.83
N MET A 266 29.58 -10.80 -14.81
CA MET A 266 31.03 -10.64 -14.83
C MET A 266 31.50 -9.18 -14.82
N LYS A 267 30.61 -8.22 -15.08
CA LYS A 267 30.95 -6.77 -15.05
C LYS A 267 30.85 -6.17 -13.65
N VAL A 268 30.30 -6.90 -12.69
CA VAL A 268 30.18 -6.48 -11.29
C VAL A 268 31.13 -7.34 -10.46
N GLN A 269 31.81 -6.73 -9.52
CA GLN A 269 32.77 -7.43 -8.65
C GLN A 269 32.02 -8.47 -7.79
N THR A 270 32.55 -9.68 -7.70
CA THR A 270 31.89 -10.82 -7.02
C THR A 270 32.83 -11.50 -6.06
N PHE A 271 32.29 -11.97 -4.92
CA PHE A 271 33.03 -12.68 -3.88
C PHE A 271 32.25 -13.91 -3.40
N GLY A 272 32.99 -14.95 -3.01
CA GLY A 272 32.37 -16.17 -2.49
C GLY A 272 31.69 -15.99 -1.14
N THR A 273 32.17 -15.05 -0.30
CA THR A 273 31.60 -14.78 1.03
C THR A 273 31.49 -13.28 1.27
N LEU A 274 30.58 -12.90 2.19
CA LEU A 274 30.43 -11.52 2.64
C LEU A 274 31.72 -10.98 3.28
N ALA A 275 32.43 -11.82 4.05
CA ALA A 275 33.69 -11.45 4.67
C ALA A 275 34.74 -11.03 3.65
N GLN A 276 34.93 -11.81 2.58
CA GLN A 276 35.86 -11.46 1.48
C GLN A 276 35.47 -10.14 0.79
N GLY A 277 34.17 -9.89 0.60
CA GLY A 277 33.68 -8.63 0.05
C GLY A 277 34.02 -7.44 0.95
N LEU A 278 33.80 -7.56 2.25
CA LEU A 278 34.13 -6.52 3.23
C LEU A 278 35.65 -6.27 3.33
N GLU A 279 36.46 -7.33 3.36
CA GLU A 279 37.92 -7.24 3.35
C GLU A 279 38.45 -6.50 2.11
N SER A 280 37.83 -6.73 0.94
CA SER A 280 38.24 -6.10 -0.32
C SER A 280 38.14 -4.58 -0.34
N ILE A 281 37.29 -4.03 0.54
CA ILE A 281 37.13 -2.57 0.70
C ILE A 281 37.82 -2.03 1.95
N GLY A 282 38.64 -2.86 2.60
CA GLY A 282 39.45 -2.46 3.78
C GLY A 282 38.64 -2.53 5.10
N PHE A 283 37.43 -3.10 5.10
CA PHE A 283 36.68 -3.32 6.34
C PHE A 283 37.10 -4.63 6.99
N ILE A 284 37.80 -4.53 8.12
CA ILE A 284 38.18 -5.70 8.94
C ILE A 284 37.21 -5.73 10.11
N PRO A 285 36.28 -6.70 10.19
CA PRO A 285 35.38 -6.81 11.33
C PRO A 285 36.20 -7.06 12.61
N PRO A 286 35.80 -6.48 13.76
CA PRO A 286 36.48 -6.77 15.02
C PRO A 286 36.44 -8.27 15.26
N VAL A 287 37.61 -8.88 15.45
CA VAL A 287 37.71 -10.32 15.78
C VAL A 287 37.02 -10.50 17.13
N LEU A 288 35.89 -11.22 17.13
CA LEU A 288 35.29 -11.68 18.37
C LEU A 288 36.33 -12.62 19.04
N SER A 289 37.04 -12.13 20.05
CA SER A 289 37.88 -12.96 20.87
C SER A 289 37.01 -14.06 21.47
N LYS A 290 37.25 -15.30 21.06
CA LYS A 290 36.63 -16.47 21.69
C LYS A 290 37.07 -16.45 23.15
N SER A 291 36.18 -16.10 24.05
CA SER A 291 36.29 -16.40 25.49
C SER A 291 35.86 -17.82 25.74
#